data_9bd0ce08e6046aae0026bada6f4fdb66
#
_entry.id   9bd0ce08e6046aae0026bada6f4fdb66
#
_cell.length_a   1.000
_cell.length_b   1.000
_cell.length_c   1.000
_cell.angle_alpha   90.00
_cell.angle_beta   90.00
_cell.angle_gamma   90.00
#
_symmetry.space_group_name_H-M   'P 1'
#
loop_
_entity.id
_entity.type
_entity.pdbx_description
1 polymer ?
#
loop_
_entity_poly.entity_id
_entity_poly.type
_entity_poly.pdbx_seq_one_letter_code
_entity_poly.pdbx_strand_id
1 'polypeptide(L)' 'NGIHLEKGYTTPDISEALVKEAAMKRCREAYVLADSSKFGHVSSVTFARFEDAQIITDHISDPVFQTCSNIEEAES' A
#
# COMPACT_ATOMS: atom_id res chain seq x y z
N ASN A 1 -9.38 -2.05 -2.39
CA ASN A 1 -8.09 -1.50 -1.92
C ASN A 1 -7.06 -1.63 -3.04
N GLY A 2 -6.17 -0.68 -3.13
CA GLY A 2 -5.16 -0.70 -4.16
C GLY A 2 -3.87 -0.02 -3.73
N ILE A 3 -2.78 -0.39 -4.41
CA ILE A 3 -1.45 0.17 -4.19
C ILE A 3 -0.94 0.69 -5.53
N HIS A 4 -0.61 1.97 -5.59
CA HIS A 4 -0.15 2.61 -6.82
C HIS A 4 1.02 3.55 -6.51
N LEU A 5 2.02 3.59 -7.40
CA LEU A 5 3.21 4.41 -7.19
C LEU A 5 2.88 5.89 -7.05
N GLU A 6 1.97 6.40 -7.88
CA GLU A 6 1.62 7.81 -7.87
C GLU A 6 0.42 8.11 -6.98
N LYS A 7 -0.60 7.24 -6.99
CA LYS A 7 -1.84 7.46 -6.25
C LYS A 7 -1.76 7.00 -4.80
N GLY A 8 -0.74 6.22 -4.45
CA GLY A 8 -0.56 5.73 -3.10
C GLY A 8 -1.48 4.58 -2.72
N TYR A 9 -1.87 4.56 -1.46
CA TYR A 9 -2.74 3.53 -0.92
C TYR A 9 -4.17 4.01 -0.98
N THR A 10 -5.05 3.21 -1.59
CA THR A 10 -6.43 3.62 -1.85
C THR A 10 -7.44 2.61 -1.35
N THR A 11 -8.63 3.09 -1.05
CA THR A 11 -9.77 2.28 -0.64
C THR A 11 -11.04 2.89 -1.22
N PRO A 12 -12.08 2.08 -1.50
CA PRO A 12 -13.34 2.63 -1.98
C PRO A 12 -14.18 3.30 -0.88
N ASP A 13 -13.88 3.06 0.38
CA ASP A 13 -14.68 3.52 1.52
C ASP A 13 -13.99 4.68 2.23
N ILE A 14 -14.65 5.85 2.23
CA ILE A 14 -14.08 7.05 2.85
C ILE A 14 -13.95 6.91 4.37
N SER A 15 -14.84 6.19 5.01
CA SER A 15 -14.76 5.95 6.46
C SER A 15 -13.52 5.13 6.81
N GLU A 16 -13.24 4.09 6.04
CA GLU A 16 -12.02 3.31 6.21
C GLU A 16 -10.78 4.15 5.93
N ALA A 17 -10.84 5.00 4.90
CA ALA A 17 -9.71 5.87 4.57
C ALA A 17 -9.36 6.79 5.72
N LEU A 18 -10.35 7.38 6.37
CA LEU A 18 -10.12 8.28 7.50
C LEU A 18 -9.50 7.56 8.70
N VAL A 19 -9.98 6.36 8.99
CA VAL A 19 -9.43 5.55 10.10
C VAL A 19 -8.00 5.15 9.80
N LYS A 20 -7.72 4.70 8.58
CA LYS A 20 -6.38 4.27 8.18
C LYS A 20 -5.40 5.44 8.15
N GLU A 21 -5.83 6.59 7.65
CA GLU A 21 -5.00 7.79 7.63
C GLU A 21 -4.61 8.20 9.05
N ALA A 22 -5.57 8.22 9.96
CA ALA A 22 -5.32 8.57 11.35
C ALA A 22 -4.36 7.58 12.02
N ALA A 23 -4.53 6.28 11.75
CA ALA A 23 -3.66 5.26 12.31
C ALA A 23 -2.23 5.41 11.79
N MET A 24 -2.06 5.68 10.51
CA MET A 24 -0.74 5.85 9.92
C MET A 24 -0.01 7.08 10.44
N LYS A 25 -0.73 8.15 10.73
CA LYS A 25 -0.14 9.36 11.32
C LYS A 25 0.37 9.15 12.74
N ARG A 26 -0.19 8.16 13.46
CA ARG A 26 0.20 7.85 14.83
C ARG A 26 1.33 6.85 14.92
N CYS A 27 1.62 6.14 13.84
CA CYS A 27 2.64 5.10 13.83
C CYS A 27 3.99 5.67 13.42
N ARG A 28 5.06 5.16 14.03
CA ARG A 28 6.42 5.48 13.60
C ARG A 28 6.73 4.75 12.30
N GLU A 29 6.25 3.52 12.20
CA GLU A 29 6.39 2.70 11.01
C GLU A 29 5.05 2.06 10.71
N ALA A 30 4.65 2.10 9.46
CA ALA A 30 3.42 1.47 9.01
C ALA A 30 3.78 0.32 8.07
N TYR A 31 3.11 -0.81 8.26
CA TYR A 31 3.28 -1.98 7.41
C TYR A 31 1.95 -2.31 6.75
N VAL A 32 2.00 -2.61 5.46
CA VAL A 32 0.83 -2.99 4.69
C VAL A 32 1.03 -4.41 4.19
N LEU A 33 0.12 -5.28 4.55
CA LEU A 33 0.09 -6.66 4.03
C LEU A 33 -0.85 -6.69 2.84
N ALA A 34 -0.35 -7.09 1.70
CA ALA A 34 -1.14 -7.11 0.48
C ALA A 34 -0.67 -8.23 -0.43
N ASP A 35 -1.62 -8.88 -1.11
CA ASP A 35 -1.26 -9.84 -2.13
C ASP A 35 -0.95 -9.13 -3.45
N SER A 36 -0.35 -9.86 -4.38
CA SER A 36 0.12 -9.27 -5.64
C SER A 36 -0.99 -8.62 -6.47
N SER A 37 -2.24 -9.02 -6.27
CA SER A 37 -3.35 -8.47 -7.04
C SER A 37 -3.69 -7.02 -6.71
N LYS A 38 -3.18 -6.51 -5.59
CA LYS A 38 -3.47 -5.14 -5.15
C LYS A 38 -2.57 -4.09 -5.82
N PHE A 39 -1.45 -4.52 -6.37
CA PHE A 39 -0.52 -3.59 -7.02
C PHE A 39 -1.07 -3.10 -8.34
N GLY A 40 -0.98 -1.79 -8.56
CA GLY A 40 -1.48 -1.16 -9.77
C GLY A 40 -2.96 -0.79 -9.74
N HIS A 41 -3.70 -1.24 -8.75
CA HIS A 41 -5.10 -0.91 -8.60
C HIS A 41 -5.28 0.42 -7.88
N VAL A 42 -6.28 1.19 -8.31
CA VAL A 42 -6.61 2.48 -7.70
C VAL A 42 -8.09 2.48 -7.37
N SER A 43 -8.41 2.74 -6.11
CA SER A 43 -9.78 2.91 -5.65
C SER A 43 -10.11 4.39 -5.50
N SER A 44 -11.30 4.71 -4.99
CA SER A 44 -11.83 6.08 -5.02
C SER A 44 -11.12 7.06 -4.09
N VAL A 45 -10.60 6.58 -2.95
CA VAL A 45 -10.07 7.47 -1.91
C VAL A 45 -8.63 7.08 -1.58
N THR A 46 -7.71 8.05 -1.66
CA THR A 46 -6.32 7.86 -1.23
C THR A 46 -6.22 8.20 0.26
N PHE A 47 -5.59 7.31 1.03
CA PHE A 47 -5.40 7.57 2.46
C PHE A 47 -3.93 7.73 2.87
N ALA A 48 -2.99 7.42 1.98
CA ALA A 48 -1.56 7.60 2.25
C ALA A 48 -0.79 7.58 0.94
N ARG A 49 0.40 8.17 0.97
CA ARG A 49 1.30 8.12 -0.18
C ARG A 49 2.02 6.78 -0.21
N PHE A 50 2.48 6.39 -1.38
CA PHE A 50 3.15 5.11 -1.57
C PHE A 50 4.34 4.92 -0.60
N GLU A 51 5.15 5.96 -0.44
CA GLU A 51 6.35 5.91 0.40
C GLU A 51 6.08 5.97 1.91
N ASP A 52 4.83 6.14 2.33
CA ASP A 52 4.49 6.27 3.74
C ASP A 52 4.44 4.95 4.51
N ALA A 53 4.55 3.82 3.83
CA ALA A 53 4.48 2.51 4.48
C ALA A 53 5.48 1.53 3.88
N GLN A 54 5.75 0.48 4.64
CA GLN A 54 6.47 -0.70 4.17
C GLN A 54 5.44 -1.73 3.74
N ILE A 55 5.67 -2.38 2.63
CA ILE A 55 4.73 -3.35 2.08
C ILE A 55 5.33 -4.75 2.19
N ILE A 56 4.53 -5.69 2.66
CA ILE A 56 4.88 -7.11 2.67
C ILE A 56 3.87 -7.82 1.77
N THR A 57 4.36 -8.48 0.75
CA THR A 57 3.52 -9.14 -0.25
C THR A 57 3.98 -10.57 -0.50
N ASP A 58 3.13 -11.37 -1.13
CA ASP A 58 3.47 -12.74 -1.51
C ASP A 58 4.50 -12.77 -2.64
N HIS A 59 4.30 -11.98 -3.69
CA HIS A 59 5.29 -11.82 -4.75
C HIS A 59 5.00 -10.54 -5.54
N ILE A 60 6.03 -10.04 -6.20
CA ILE A 60 5.93 -8.85 -7.02
C ILE A 60 5.86 -9.29 -8.48
N SER A 61 4.68 -9.17 -9.08
CA SER A 61 4.48 -9.58 -10.49
C SER A 61 4.78 -8.47 -11.47
N ASP A 62 4.64 -7.21 -11.09
CA ASP A 62 4.89 -6.07 -11.96
C ASP A 62 6.31 -5.55 -11.75
N PRO A 63 7.17 -5.56 -12.80
CA PRO A 63 8.56 -5.11 -12.67
C PRO A 63 8.73 -3.70 -12.14
N VAL A 64 7.76 -2.82 -12.33
CA VAL A 64 7.85 -1.44 -11.86
C VAL A 64 7.98 -1.36 -10.33
N PHE A 65 7.44 -2.35 -9.62
CA PHE A 65 7.52 -2.40 -8.15
C PHE A 65 8.75 -3.12 -7.63
N GLN A 66 9.50 -3.83 -8.50
CA GLN A 66 10.66 -4.60 -8.05
C GLN A 66 11.83 -3.76 -7.61
N THR A 67 11.89 -2.51 -8.06
CA THR A 67 12.96 -1.59 -7.67
C THR A 67 12.64 -0.77 -6.43
N CYS A 68 11.44 -0.94 -5.86
CA CYS A 68 11.01 -0.17 -4.71
C CYS A 68 11.62 -0.72 -3.42
N SER A 69 12.30 0.14 -2.66
CA SER A 69 12.97 -0.27 -1.43
C SER A 69 12.02 -0.54 -0.27
N ASN A 70 10.78 -0.06 -0.36
CA ASN A 70 9.78 -0.24 0.69
C ASN A 70 8.88 -1.46 0.50
N ILE A 71 9.21 -2.34 -0.45
CA ILE A 71 8.44 -3.56 -0.69
C ILE A 71 9.31 -4.77 -0.37
N GLU A 72 8.76 -5.70 0.40
CA GLU A 72 9.42 -6.95 0.75
C GLU A 72 8.53 -8.11 0.34
N GLU A 73 9.11 -9.08 -0.37
CA GLU A 73 8.42 -10.31 -0.70
C GLU A 73 8.57 -11.29 0.47
N ALA A 74 7.43 -11.83 0.92
CA ALA A 74 7.46 -12.83 1.97
C ALA A 74 8.02 -14.13 1.42
N GLU A 75 8.92 -14.76 2.17
CA GLU A 75 9.45 -16.06 1.78
C GLU A 75 8.41 -17.15 2.05
N SER A 76 8.23 -18.00 1.08
CA SER A 76 7.33 -19.14 1.21
C SER A 76 8.05 -20.35 1.78
#